data_0ab050ecac7e7a72b61c7031ef855fc1
#
_entry.id   0ab050ecac7e7a72b61c7031ef855fc1
#
_cell.length_a   1.000
_cell.length_b   1.000
_cell.length_c   1.000
_cell.angle_alpha   90.00
_cell.angle_beta   90.00
_cell.angle_gamma   90.00
#
_symmetry.space_group_name_H-M   'P 1'
#
loop_
_entity.id
_entity.type
_entity.pdbx_description
1 polymer ?
#
loop_
_entity_poly.entity_id
_entity_poly.type
_entity_poly.pdbx_seq_one_letter_code
_entity_poly.pdbx_strand_id
1 'polypeptide(L)'
;MSRASTPVIDPVELTRDLIRIPSVTPADEGAMDVLERHLTALGFTCRRLAFEGPGGQGVHARIENLYARRGTASPNLCFAGHTDVVPSGPSDQWSSQPFNAEVRDGVLYGRGAVDMKGGIAAWVAAVSQVLAEGEPAGSLSFLITGDEEGPALHGTKRVVEALAAEGEVIDACVVGEPSSSQQLGDMIKVGRRGSLNTWITVHGKQGHVAYPERAANPAPVIAKLMARLNDHVLDEGYENFPPSNLEITTIDIGNPATNIIPAQATARLNIRFNPSHTGDALIDWLNREAGAMQAETGLQITLEHLCSGEAFLTEPGAFVEAVQDAVEAVAGRRPEASTTGGTSDARFIRALCPVLELGLVGQTMHQIDERVPTAELETLTAVYRRVIETVFERL
;
A
#
# COMPACT_ATOMS: atom_id res chain seq x y z
N MET A 1 -11.45 -38.01 22.82
CA MET A 1 -11.28 -37.75 21.41
C MET A 1 -9.92 -37.11 21.24
N SER A 2 -9.00 -37.76 20.52
CA SER A 2 -7.67 -37.18 20.23
C SER A 2 -7.89 -35.87 19.44
N ARG A 3 -7.43 -34.71 19.95
CA ARG A 3 -7.36 -33.50 19.16
C ARG A 3 -6.45 -33.80 17.97
N ALA A 4 -6.95 -33.71 16.75
CA ALA A 4 -6.10 -33.73 15.60
C ALA A 4 -5.04 -32.62 15.80
N SER A 5 -3.77 -32.96 15.62
CA SER A 5 -2.69 -31.95 15.76
C SER A 5 -2.89 -30.86 14.71
N THR A 6 -2.87 -29.61 15.15
CA THR A 6 -2.88 -28.45 14.22
C THR A 6 -1.69 -28.57 13.25
N PRO A 7 -1.90 -28.50 11.94
CA PRO A 7 -0.81 -28.61 10.98
C PRO A 7 0.13 -27.41 11.11
N VAL A 8 1.43 -27.65 11.22
CA VAL A 8 2.44 -26.58 11.11
C VAL A 8 2.72 -26.33 9.63
N ILE A 9 2.61 -25.09 9.22
CA ILE A 9 2.74 -24.65 7.82
C ILE A 9 4.17 -24.20 7.57
N ASP A 10 4.74 -24.65 6.44
CA ASP A 10 6.04 -24.21 5.95
C ASP A 10 5.88 -22.86 5.20
N PRO A 11 6.53 -21.77 5.66
CA PRO A 11 6.40 -20.46 5.03
C PRO A 11 6.96 -20.41 3.61
N VAL A 12 8.00 -21.20 3.32
CA VAL A 12 8.63 -21.23 1.98
C VAL A 12 7.69 -21.91 0.99
N GLU A 13 7.12 -23.07 1.34
CA GLU A 13 6.22 -23.78 0.45
C GLU A 13 4.90 -22.99 0.24
N LEU A 14 4.36 -22.36 1.28
CA LEU A 14 3.16 -21.52 1.10
C LEU A 14 3.46 -20.29 0.23
N THR A 15 4.63 -19.66 0.40
CA THR A 15 5.05 -18.55 -0.49
C THR A 15 5.13 -19.01 -1.94
N ARG A 16 5.71 -20.21 -2.17
CA ARG A 16 5.81 -20.78 -3.52
C ARG A 16 4.44 -21.07 -4.12
N ASP A 17 3.52 -21.60 -3.34
CA ASP A 17 2.16 -21.88 -3.81
C ASP A 17 1.42 -20.59 -4.20
N LEU A 18 1.59 -19.51 -3.41
CA LEU A 18 1.01 -18.20 -3.72
C LEU A 18 1.67 -17.56 -4.96
N ILE A 19 3.00 -17.65 -5.12
CA ILE A 19 3.70 -17.10 -6.29
C ILE A 19 3.25 -17.81 -7.58
N ARG A 20 3.03 -19.12 -7.56
CA ARG A 20 2.57 -19.89 -8.72
C ARG A 20 1.22 -19.43 -9.27
N ILE A 21 0.47 -18.67 -8.50
CA ILE A 21 -0.78 -18.06 -8.93
C ILE A 21 -0.47 -16.65 -9.45
N PRO A 22 -0.66 -16.39 -10.75
CA PRO A 22 -0.32 -15.11 -11.37
C PRO A 22 -1.43 -14.07 -11.13
N SER A 23 -1.69 -13.75 -9.86
CA SER A 23 -2.71 -12.79 -9.42
C SER A 23 -2.28 -11.35 -9.72
N VAL A 24 -2.03 -11.06 -10.99
CA VAL A 24 -1.71 -9.70 -11.45
C VAL A 24 -2.96 -8.83 -11.37
N THR A 25 -2.87 -7.72 -10.61
CA THR A 25 -4.02 -6.85 -10.37
C THR A 25 -4.77 -6.50 -11.67
N PRO A 26 -6.12 -6.60 -11.72
CA PRO A 26 -7.07 -6.88 -10.64
C PRO A 26 -7.50 -8.36 -10.49
N ALA A 27 -6.75 -9.30 -11.07
CA ALA A 27 -7.12 -10.72 -11.11
C ALA A 27 -6.67 -11.46 -9.84
N ASP A 28 -7.57 -12.27 -9.24
CA ASP A 28 -7.24 -13.14 -8.08
C ASP A 28 -6.59 -14.48 -8.51
N GLU A 29 -7.05 -15.05 -9.62
CA GLU A 29 -6.59 -16.32 -10.19
C GLU A 29 -6.57 -17.49 -9.19
N GLY A 30 -7.29 -17.37 -8.06
CA GLY A 30 -7.39 -18.39 -7.01
C GLY A 30 -6.43 -18.22 -5.84
N ALA A 31 -5.75 -17.08 -5.71
CA ALA A 31 -4.86 -16.81 -4.57
C ALA A 31 -5.61 -16.81 -3.24
N MET A 32 -6.82 -16.24 -3.22
CA MET A 32 -7.69 -16.29 -2.04
C MET A 32 -8.13 -17.71 -1.68
N ASP A 33 -8.30 -18.62 -2.65
CA ASP A 33 -8.69 -20.01 -2.38
C ASP A 33 -7.59 -20.78 -1.65
N VAL A 34 -6.33 -20.48 -1.96
CA VAL A 34 -5.19 -21.08 -1.26
C VAL A 34 -5.20 -20.65 0.20
N LEU A 35 -5.35 -19.35 0.46
CA LEU A 35 -5.36 -18.82 1.83
C LEU A 35 -6.57 -19.33 2.63
N GLU A 36 -7.78 -19.29 2.05
CA GLU A 36 -8.99 -19.77 2.70
C GLU A 36 -8.88 -21.23 3.12
N ARG A 37 -8.29 -22.08 2.27
CA ARG A 37 -8.06 -23.50 2.58
C ARG A 37 -7.15 -23.67 3.80
N HIS A 38 -6.01 -22.94 3.85
CA HIS A 38 -5.08 -23.00 4.97
C HIS A 38 -5.70 -22.44 6.26
N LEU A 39 -6.37 -21.29 6.18
CA LEU A 39 -7.01 -20.67 7.34
C LEU A 39 -8.17 -21.50 7.88
N THR A 40 -8.98 -22.11 7.00
CA THR A 40 -10.03 -23.05 7.42
C THR A 40 -9.45 -24.28 8.12
N ALA A 41 -8.36 -24.84 7.61
CA ALA A 41 -7.67 -25.96 8.27
C ALA A 41 -7.09 -25.58 9.64
N LEU A 42 -6.73 -24.32 9.83
CA LEU A 42 -6.32 -23.74 11.13
C LEU A 42 -7.51 -23.35 12.02
N GLY A 43 -8.77 -23.59 11.59
CA GLY A 43 -9.98 -23.35 12.36
C GLY A 43 -10.48 -21.90 12.34
N PHE A 44 -10.08 -21.10 11.37
CA PHE A 44 -10.66 -19.78 11.13
C PHE A 44 -12.02 -19.87 10.45
N THR A 45 -12.92 -18.98 10.82
CA THR A 45 -14.15 -18.72 10.06
C THR A 45 -13.80 -17.73 8.96
N CYS A 46 -13.82 -18.21 7.71
CA CYS A 46 -13.47 -17.43 6.53
C CYS A 46 -14.72 -16.83 5.89
N ARG A 47 -14.62 -15.60 5.40
CA ARG A 47 -15.67 -14.87 4.71
C ARG A 47 -15.09 -14.15 3.49
N ARG A 48 -15.59 -14.50 2.32
CA ARG A 48 -15.29 -13.79 1.07
C ARG A 48 -16.11 -12.52 0.98
N LEU A 49 -15.47 -11.45 0.59
CA LEU A 49 -16.05 -10.12 0.38
C LEU A 49 -15.66 -9.66 -1.02
N ALA A 50 -16.58 -9.78 -1.97
CA ALA A 50 -16.36 -9.35 -3.34
C ALA A 50 -17.05 -8.01 -3.59
N PHE A 51 -16.30 -7.07 -4.15
CA PHE A 51 -16.82 -5.78 -4.55
C PHE A 51 -16.60 -5.54 -6.03
N GLU A 52 -17.60 -4.94 -6.68
CA GLU A 52 -17.58 -4.67 -8.12
C GLU A 52 -17.79 -3.19 -8.38
N GLY A 53 -17.16 -2.67 -9.41
CA GLY A 53 -17.37 -1.30 -9.83
C GLY A 53 -16.38 -0.83 -10.90
N PRO A 54 -16.43 0.46 -11.25
CA PRO A 54 -15.46 1.04 -12.15
C PRO A 54 -14.06 0.88 -11.55
N GLY A 55 -13.21 0.10 -12.22
CA GLY A 55 -11.78 0.08 -11.98
C GLY A 55 -11.10 1.29 -12.63
N GLY A 56 -9.81 1.47 -12.37
CA GLY A 56 -9.04 2.48 -13.06
C GLY A 56 -9.13 2.31 -14.59
N GLN A 57 -9.02 3.40 -15.33
CA GLN A 57 -9.04 3.43 -16.81
C GLN A 57 -10.36 2.93 -17.46
N GLY A 58 -11.49 2.97 -16.74
CA GLY A 58 -12.81 2.62 -17.29
C GLY A 58 -13.09 1.12 -17.39
N VAL A 59 -12.23 0.28 -16.84
CA VAL A 59 -12.46 -1.17 -16.75
C VAL A 59 -13.35 -1.46 -15.55
N HIS A 60 -14.40 -2.26 -15.74
CA HIS A 60 -15.19 -2.80 -14.62
C HIS A 60 -14.40 -3.94 -13.97
N ALA A 61 -14.09 -3.82 -12.71
CA ALA A 61 -13.34 -4.82 -11.96
C ALA A 61 -14.22 -5.45 -10.86
N ARG A 62 -14.09 -6.76 -10.68
CA ARG A 62 -14.56 -7.49 -9.52
C ARG A 62 -13.34 -7.90 -8.70
N ILE A 63 -13.26 -7.43 -7.47
CA ILE A 63 -12.15 -7.69 -6.56
C ILE A 63 -12.60 -8.65 -5.47
N GLU A 64 -11.85 -9.73 -5.33
CA GLU A 64 -12.01 -10.69 -4.25
C GLU A 64 -11.19 -10.24 -3.02
N ASN A 65 -11.82 -10.31 -1.85
CA ASN A 65 -11.17 -10.07 -0.56
C ASN A 65 -11.54 -11.18 0.41
N LEU A 66 -10.72 -11.39 1.42
CA LEU A 66 -10.92 -12.40 2.45
C LEU A 66 -10.78 -11.78 3.83
N TYR A 67 -11.84 -11.89 4.64
CA TYR A 67 -11.76 -11.69 6.07
C TYR A 67 -11.87 -13.05 6.78
N ALA A 68 -10.95 -13.34 7.67
CA ALA A 68 -11.00 -14.58 8.45
C ALA A 68 -10.75 -14.27 9.92
N ARG A 69 -11.53 -14.91 10.82
CA ARG A 69 -11.38 -14.72 12.26
C ARG A 69 -11.40 -16.05 13.00
N ARG A 70 -10.53 -16.18 13.99
CA ARG A 70 -10.53 -17.26 14.99
C ARG A 70 -10.58 -16.67 16.39
N GLY A 71 -11.48 -17.18 17.22
CA GLY A 71 -11.74 -16.67 18.57
C GLY A 71 -12.74 -15.51 18.59
N THR A 72 -13.23 -15.21 19.80
CA THR A 72 -14.19 -14.13 20.07
C THR A 72 -13.74 -13.23 21.21
N ALA A 73 -12.62 -13.57 21.86
CA ALA A 73 -12.05 -12.79 22.95
C ALA A 73 -11.30 -11.56 22.43
N SER A 74 -11.24 -10.52 23.25
CA SER A 74 -10.33 -9.38 23.07
C SER A 74 -9.02 -9.69 23.83
N PRO A 75 -7.87 -9.18 23.35
CA PRO A 75 -7.73 -8.39 22.12
C PRO A 75 -7.82 -9.23 20.83
N ASN A 76 -8.27 -8.61 19.72
CA ASN A 76 -8.23 -9.17 18.38
C ASN A 76 -7.04 -8.58 17.62
N LEU A 77 -6.01 -9.40 17.41
CA LEU A 77 -4.86 -9.03 16.60
C LEU A 77 -5.10 -9.43 15.14
N CYS A 78 -5.14 -8.43 14.26
CA CYS A 78 -5.32 -8.59 12.83
C CYS A 78 -3.99 -8.60 12.09
N PHE A 79 -3.88 -9.44 11.07
CA PHE A 79 -2.88 -9.30 10.02
C PHE A 79 -3.56 -8.86 8.73
N ALA A 80 -2.99 -7.88 8.06
CA ALA A 80 -3.47 -7.43 6.76
C ALA A 80 -2.39 -7.56 5.69
N GLY A 81 -2.85 -7.81 4.46
CA GLY A 81 -1.97 -7.92 3.29
C GLY A 81 -2.74 -8.09 2.00
N HIS A 82 -2.01 -8.12 0.89
CA HIS A 82 -2.58 -8.28 -0.45
C HIS A 82 -1.99 -9.48 -1.18
N THR A 83 -2.82 -10.13 -1.99
CA THR A 83 -2.40 -11.23 -2.86
C THR A 83 -2.18 -10.81 -4.30
N ASP A 84 -2.71 -9.66 -4.70
CA ASP A 84 -2.44 -9.10 -6.02
C ASP A 84 -1.00 -8.62 -6.13
N VAL A 85 -0.51 -8.57 -7.34
CA VAL A 85 0.86 -8.17 -7.66
C VAL A 85 0.88 -7.27 -8.88
N VAL A 86 1.87 -6.38 -8.97
CA VAL A 86 2.13 -5.60 -10.19
C VAL A 86 2.48 -6.50 -11.38
N PRO A 87 2.30 -6.05 -12.63
CA PRO A 87 2.79 -6.75 -13.81
C PRO A 87 4.28 -7.11 -13.68
N SER A 88 4.63 -8.33 -14.10
CA SER A 88 6.01 -8.84 -13.99
C SER A 88 7.01 -8.15 -14.93
N GLY A 89 6.52 -7.41 -15.92
CA GLY A 89 7.34 -6.92 -17.01
C GLY A 89 7.70 -8.04 -18.02
N PRO A 90 8.69 -7.82 -18.90
CA PRO A 90 9.08 -8.78 -19.90
C PRO A 90 9.64 -10.06 -19.27
N SER A 91 8.96 -11.20 -19.50
CA SER A 91 9.32 -12.47 -18.88
C SER A 91 10.66 -13.06 -19.38
N ASP A 92 11.12 -12.65 -20.55
CA ASP A 92 12.41 -13.02 -21.15
C ASP A 92 13.60 -12.34 -20.46
N GLN A 93 13.38 -11.30 -19.65
CA GLN A 93 14.40 -10.66 -18.84
C GLN A 93 14.57 -11.29 -17.45
N TRP A 94 13.64 -12.16 -17.04
CA TRP A 94 13.73 -12.88 -15.78
C TRP A 94 14.71 -14.05 -15.87
N SER A 95 15.56 -14.21 -14.87
CA SER A 95 16.47 -15.37 -14.76
C SER A 95 15.74 -16.68 -14.40
N SER A 96 14.53 -16.58 -13.85
CA SER A 96 13.53 -17.63 -13.65
C SER A 96 12.16 -17.05 -13.99
N GLN A 97 11.26 -17.82 -14.62
CA GLN A 97 9.92 -17.30 -14.94
C GLN A 97 9.24 -16.72 -13.69
N PRO A 98 8.57 -15.55 -13.78
CA PRO A 98 8.11 -14.78 -12.63
C PRO A 98 7.13 -15.50 -11.71
N PHE A 99 6.46 -16.54 -12.20
CA PHE A 99 5.49 -17.33 -11.44
C PHE A 99 5.87 -18.82 -11.26
N ASN A 100 7.14 -19.18 -11.52
CA ASN A 100 7.64 -20.54 -11.28
C ASN A 100 7.95 -20.83 -9.81
N ALA A 101 8.17 -19.81 -9.01
CA ALA A 101 8.57 -19.94 -7.60
C ALA A 101 9.81 -20.83 -7.41
N GLU A 102 10.85 -20.58 -8.19
CA GLU A 102 12.07 -21.36 -8.16
C GLU A 102 12.89 -21.00 -6.91
N VAL A 103 13.35 -22.03 -6.20
CA VAL A 103 14.35 -21.85 -5.14
C VAL A 103 15.70 -22.27 -5.70
N ARG A 104 16.67 -21.35 -5.69
CA ARG A 104 18.01 -21.55 -6.17
C ARG A 104 19.01 -20.98 -5.16
N ASP A 105 19.93 -21.81 -4.71
CA ASP A 105 20.96 -21.44 -3.72
C ASP A 105 20.39 -20.77 -2.45
N GLY A 106 19.24 -21.27 -1.96
CA GLY A 106 18.57 -20.74 -0.77
C GLY A 106 17.82 -19.43 -1.00
N VAL A 107 17.60 -19.02 -2.25
CA VAL A 107 16.85 -17.81 -2.62
C VAL A 107 15.64 -18.20 -3.45
N LEU A 108 14.45 -17.76 -3.04
CA LEU A 108 13.18 -17.94 -3.75
C LEU A 108 12.96 -16.76 -4.69
N TYR A 109 12.79 -17.05 -5.98
CA TYR A 109 12.55 -16.09 -7.04
C TYR A 109 11.09 -16.11 -7.47
N GLY A 110 10.49 -14.93 -7.64
CA GLY A 110 9.16 -14.79 -8.20
C GLY A 110 8.52 -13.44 -7.88
N ARG A 111 7.59 -13.01 -8.74
CA ARG A 111 6.78 -11.81 -8.51
C ARG A 111 5.88 -12.01 -7.28
N GLY A 112 5.93 -11.06 -6.34
CA GLY A 112 5.22 -11.14 -5.07
C GLY A 112 6.01 -11.88 -3.98
N ALA A 113 7.24 -12.32 -4.23
CA ALA A 113 8.06 -13.00 -3.21
C ALA A 113 8.32 -12.11 -2.00
N VAL A 114 8.54 -10.83 -2.25
CA VAL A 114 8.78 -9.79 -1.23
C VAL A 114 7.49 -8.99 -0.98
N ASP A 115 6.78 -8.63 -2.03
CA ASP A 115 5.62 -7.73 -2.01
C ASP A 115 4.36 -8.42 -2.54
N MET A 116 3.47 -9.00 -1.63
CA MET A 116 3.82 -9.29 -0.23
C MET A 116 3.41 -10.73 0.16
N LYS A 117 3.38 -11.64 -0.84
CA LYS A 117 2.97 -13.06 -0.63
C LYS A 117 3.86 -13.77 0.41
N GLY A 118 5.17 -13.43 0.46
CA GLY A 118 6.09 -13.94 1.47
C GLY A 118 5.72 -13.49 2.89
N GLY A 119 5.33 -12.24 3.07
CA GLY A 119 4.85 -11.72 4.35
C GLY A 119 3.59 -12.44 4.84
N ILE A 120 2.62 -12.65 3.94
CA ILE A 120 1.40 -13.41 4.24
C ILE A 120 1.73 -14.84 4.66
N ALA A 121 2.58 -15.53 3.90
CA ALA A 121 2.95 -16.92 4.18
C ALA A 121 3.67 -17.06 5.53
N ALA A 122 4.57 -16.13 5.84
CA ALA A 122 5.27 -16.08 7.12
C ALA A 122 4.30 -15.89 8.30
N TRP A 123 3.28 -15.02 8.16
CA TRP A 123 2.27 -14.82 9.21
C TRP A 123 1.38 -16.05 9.39
N VAL A 124 0.90 -16.68 8.31
CA VAL A 124 0.12 -17.91 8.36
C VAL A 124 0.91 -19.02 9.03
N ALA A 125 2.21 -19.15 8.71
CA ALA A 125 3.10 -20.11 9.35
C ALA A 125 3.29 -19.82 10.85
N ALA A 126 3.49 -18.56 11.24
CA ALA A 126 3.60 -18.15 12.64
C ALA A 126 2.33 -18.49 13.44
N VAL A 127 1.16 -18.17 12.88
CA VAL A 127 -0.14 -18.54 13.48
C VAL A 127 -0.26 -20.05 13.64
N SER A 128 0.14 -20.84 12.64
CA SER A 128 0.08 -22.30 12.73
C SER A 128 0.94 -22.87 13.87
N GLN A 129 2.13 -22.27 14.10
CA GLN A 129 3.02 -22.63 15.21
C GLN A 129 2.40 -22.29 16.57
N VAL A 130 1.86 -21.07 16.72
CA VAL A 130 1.18 -20.64 17.95
C VAL A 130 0.03 -21.59 18.27
N LEU A 131 -0.83 -21.90 17.30
CA LEU A 131 -1.99 -22.77 17.49
C LEU A 131 -1.62 -24.24 17.76
N ALA A 132 -0.46 -24.70 17.31
CA ALA A 132 0.05 -26.04 17.63
C ALA A 132 0.44 -26.16 19.10
N GLU A 133 0.81 -25.08 19.77
CA GLU A 133 1.15 -25.03 21.18
C GLU A 133 -0.07 -24.78 22.10
N GLY A 134 -1.10 -24.13 21.59
CA GLY A 134 -2.34 -23.84 22.31
C GLY A 134 -3.17 -22.71 21.73
N GLU A 135 -4.27 -22.41 22.39
CA GLU A 135 -5.10 -21.25 22.01
C GLU A 135 -4.44 -19.96 22.54
N PRO A 136 -4.34 -18.90 21.73
CA PRO A 136 -3.85 -17.62 22.19
C PRO A 136 -4.83 -16.96 23.19
N ALA A 137 -4.34 -16.01 23.97
CA ALA A 137 -5.13 -15.30 24.99
C ALA A 137 -6.20 -14.34 24.41
N GLY A 138 -6.25 -14.16 23.09
CA GLY A 138 -7.21 -13.30 22.39
C GLY A 138 -7.72 -13.95 21.12
N SER A 139 -8.15 -13.12 20.18
CA SER A 139 -8.57 -13.52 18.84
C SER A 139 -7.50 -13.16 17.80
N LEU A 140 -7.44 -13.95 16.73
CA LEU A 140 -6.63 -13.68 15.56
C LEU A 140 -7.54 -13.45 14.36
N SER A 141 -7.21 -12.45 13.53
CA SER A 141 -7.94 -12.20 12.28
C SER A 141 -6.99 -11.89 11.13
N PHE A 142 -7.51 -12.07 9.91
CA PHE A 142 -6.85 -11.74 8.65
C PHE A 142 -7.75 -10.85 7.82
N LEU A 143 -7.19 -9.82 7.22
CA LEU A 143 -7.81 -8.98 6.21
C LEU A 143 -6.91 -9.03 4.97
N ILE A 144 -7.32 -9.79 3.96
CA ILE A 144 -6.54 -9.97 2.74
C ILE A 144 -7.31 -9.38 1.57
N THR A 145 -6.63 -8.56 0.77
CA THR A 145 -7.20 -7.92 -0.42
C THR A 145 -6.56 -8.38 -1.72
N GLY A 146 -7.27 -8.18 -2.82
CA GLY A 146 -6.77 -8.34 -4.20
C GLY A 146 -6.70 -7.02 -4.97
N ASP A 147 -6.65 -5.84 -4.29
CA ASP A 147 -6.62 -4.51 -4.94
C ASP A 147 -5.81 -3.51 -4.12
N GLU A 148 -4.58 -3.87 -3.74
CA GLU A 148 -3.62 -2.92 -3.16
C GLU A 148 -2.76 -2.29 -4.25
N GLU A 149 -2.24 -3.10 -5.17
CA GLU A 149 -1.35 -2.74 -6.27
C GLU A 149 -2.08 -2.09 -7.46
N GLY A 150 -3.39 -2.01 -7.37
CA GLY A 150 -4.26 -1.41 -8.35
C GLY A 150 -4.78 -0.03 -7.90
N PRO A 151 -6.02 0.31 -8.32
CA PRO A 151 -6.66 1.57 -7.93
C PRO A 151 -7.03 1.65 -6.44
N ALA A 152 -7.00 0.54 -5.69
CA ALA A 152 -7.40 0.42 -4.28
C ALA A 152 -8.83 0.92 -3.99
N LEU A 153 -9.75 0.70 -4.93
CA LEU A 153 -11.15 1.17 -4.84
C LEU A 153 -12.09 0.11 -4.26
N HIS A 154 -11.79 -1.17 -4.50
CA HIS A 154 -12.64 -2.32 -4.17
C HIS A 154 -11.97 -3.32 -3.24
N GLY A 155 -10.77 -2.98 -2.73
CA GLY A 155 -9.98 -3.76 -1.78
C GLY A 155 -10.25 -3.39 -0.32
N THR A 156 -9.18 -3.25 0.44
CA THR A 156 -9.17 -3.01 1.89
C THR A 156 -10.12 -1.90 2.34
N LYS A 157 -10.21 -0.80 1.60
CA LYS A 157 -11.15 0.29 1.92
C LYS A 157 -12.59 -0.21 2.10
N ARG A 158 -13.08 -1.01 1.14
CA ARG A 158 -14.45 -1.53 1.17
C ARG A 158 -14.64 -2.60 2.24
N VAL A 159 -13.59 -3.39 2.51
CA VAL A 159 -13.62 -4.36 3.62
C VAL A 159 -13.71 -3.65 4.96
N VAL A 160 -12.89 -2.61 5.18
CA VAL A 160 -12.92 -1.77 6.40
C VAL A 160 -14.30 -1.13 6.60
N GLU A 161 -14.91 -0.57 5.54
CA GLU A 161 -16.27 -0.01 5.59
C GLU A 161 -17.31 -1.07 6.00
N ALA A 162 -17.22 -2.28 5.44
CA ALA A 162 -18.13 -3.39 5.76
C ALA A 162 -17.95 -3.87 7.21
N LEU A 163 -16.72 -4.08 7.66
CA LEU A 163 -16.42 -4.51 9.04
C LEU A 163 -16.88 -3.46 10.06
N ALA A 164 -16.64 -2.18 9.80
CA ALA A 164 -17.11 -1.09 10.65
C ALA A 164 -18.65 -1.05 10.76
N ALA A 165 -19.36 -1.24 9.65
CA ALA A 165 -20.82 -1.26 9.62
C ALA A 165 -21.42 -2.45 10.40
N GLU A 166 -20.68 -3.56 10.49
CA GLU A 166 -21.05 -4.76 11.25
C GLU A 166 -20.67 -4.68 12.74
N GLY A 167 -19.91 -3.66 13.13
CA GLY A 167 -19.40 -3.51 14.50
C GLY A 167 -18.29 -4.49 14.84
N GLU A 168 -17.54 -4.96 13.84
CA GLU A 168 -16.37 -5.80 14.05
C GLU A 168 -15.28 -5.00 14.80
N VAL A 169 -14.71 -5.60 15.84
CA VAL A 169 -13.68 -4.98 16.67
C VAL A 169 -12.34 -5.62 16.38
N ILE A 170 -11.39 -4.80 15.98
CA ILE A 170 -9.97 -5.13 15.82
C ILE A 170 -9.20 -4.21 16.78
N ASP A 171 -8.36 -4.79 17.65
CA ASP A 171 -7.65 -4.03 18.69
C ASP A 171 -6.29 -3.51 18.19
N ALA A 172 -5.66 -4.24 17.27
CA ALA A 172 -4.41 -3.86 16.62
C ALA A 172 -4.23 -4.61 15.29
N CYS A 173 -3.50 -4.01 14.34
CA CYS A 173 -3.24 -4.62 13.05
C CYS A 173 -1.77 -4.50 12.65
N VAL A 174 -1.20 -5.61 12.17
CA VAL A 174 0.11 -5.64 11.48
C VAL A 174 -0.15 -5.83 9.99
N VAL A 175 0.37 -4.92 9.15
CA VAL A 175 0.37 -5.08 7.70
C VAL A 175 1.72 -5.67 7.29
N GLY A 176 1.70 -6.75 6.52
CA GLY A 176 2.90 -7.52 6.16
C GLY A 176 3.71 -6.93 5.00
N GLU A 177 3.59 -5.64 4.75
CA GLU A 177 4.35 -4.90 3.73
C GLU A 177 5.87 -4.99 3.93
N PRO A 178 6.68 -4.97 2.86
CA PRO A 178 8.13 -5.01 2.94
C PRO A 178 8.68 -3.73 3.57
N SER A 179 8.65 -3.65 4.88
CA SER A 179 9.04 -2.47 5.66
C SER A 179 10.55 -2.38 5.94
N SER A 180 11.24 -3.52 5.97
CA SER A 180 12.68 -3.57 6.25
C SER A 180 13.50 -3.00 5.10
N SER A 181 14.57 -2.24 5.42
CA SER A 181 15.35 -1.47 4.45
C SER A 181 16.58 -2.23 3.93
N GLN A 182 17.48 -2.61 4.81
CA GLN A 182 18.74 -3.30 4.48
C GLN A 182 18.82 -4.70 5.06
N GLN A 183 18.22 -4.90 6.22
CA GLN A 183 18.22 -6.15 6.94
C GLN A 183 16.85 -6.36 7.59
N LEU A 184 16.41 -7.61 7.59
CA LEU A 184 15.14 -7.95 8.22
C LEU A 184 15.04 -7.40 9.64
N GLY A 185 13.94 -6.68 9.93
CA GLY A 185 13.67 -6.09 11.22
C GLY A 185 14.48 -4.83 11.57
N ASP A 186 15.13 -4.17 10.61
CA ASP A 186 15.79 -2.88 10.85
C ASP A 186 14.81 -1.71 10.90
N MET A 187 13.57 -1.87 10.38
CA MET A 187 12.56 -0.83 10.31
C MET A 187 11.14 -1.39 10.38
N ILE A 188 10.26 -0.69 11.10
CA ILE A 188 8.80 -0.81 11.03
C ILE A 188 8.21 0.51 10.54
N LYS A 189 7.06 0.46 9.87
CA LYS A 189 6.36 1.69 9.49
C LYS A 189 5.21 1.93 10.46
N VAL A 190 5.28 3.03 11.19
CA VAL A 190 4.25 3.45 12.16
C VAL A 190 3.34 4.55 11.61
N GLY A 191 3.59 4.99 10.38
CA GLY A 191 2.79 6.02 9.72
C GLY A 191 3.20 6.17 8.26
N ARG A 192 2.36 6.84 7.49
CA ARG A 192 2.61 7.14 6.09
C ARG A 192 2.18 8.57 5.77
N ARG A 193 2.90 9.21 4.86
CA ARG A 193 2.48 10.49 4.29
C ARG A 193 1.24 10.30 3.44
N GLY A 194 0.38 11.31 3.40
CA GLY A 194 -0.70 11.40 2.44
C GLY A 194 -0.20 11.58 1.01
N SER A 195 -1.07 11.36 0.04
CA SER A 195 -0.75 11.49 -1.38
C SER A 195 -1.92 12.08 -2.14
N LEU A 196 -1.68 13.25 -2.76
CA LEU A 196 -2.64 13.96 -3.61
C LEU A 196 -2.08 14.10 -5.02
N ASN A 197 -2.79 13.53 -5.98
CA ASN A 197 -2.54 13.74 -7.41
C ASN A 197 -3.44 14.83 -7.94
N THR A 198 -2.92 15.70 -8.82
CA THR A 198 -3.70 16.74 -9.46
C THR A 198 -3.35 16.84 -10.94
N TRP A 199 -4.38 16.85 -11.78
CA TRP A 199 -4.32 17.12 -13.20
C TRP A 199 -4.82 18.54 -13.45
N ILE A 200 -4.08 19.31 -14.22
CA ILE A 200 -4.34 20.73 -14.49
C ILE A 200 -4.44 20.93 -15.99
N THR A 201 -5.51 21.59 -16.43
CA THR A 201 -5.70 21.99 -17.83
C THR A 201 -5.94 23.48 -17.91
N VAL A 202 -5.10 24.18 -18.66
CA VAL A 202 -5.30 25.58 -19.05
C VAL A 202 -5.90 25.61 -20.45
N HIS A 203 -7.11 26.16 -20.55
CA HIS A 203 -7.85 26.28 -21.80
C HIS A 203 -7.51 27.60 -22.45
N GLY A 204 -6.91 27.52 -23.65
CA GLY A 204 -6.56 28.67 -24.50
C GLY A 204 -7.45 28.74 -25.72
N LYS A 205 -6.98 29.53 -26.68
CA LYS A 205 -7.56 29.65 -28.03
C LYS A 205 -6.46 29.56 -29.05
N GLN A 206 -6.54 28.56 -29.93
CA GLN A 206 -5.58 28.38 -31.02
C GLN A 206 -5.58 29.59 -31.97
N GLY A 207 -4.39 29.94 -32.48
CA GLY A 207 -4.23 30.98 -33.47
C GLY A 207 -2.81 31.03 -34.07
N HIS A 208 -2.62 31.92 -35.03
CA HIS A 208 -1.32 32.10 -35.63
C HIS A 208 -0.43 32.98 -34.74
N VAL A 209 0.82 32.59 -34.52
CA VAL A 209 1.76 33.30 -33.62
C VAL A 209 2.01 34.76 -34.02
N ALA A 210 1.85 35.11 -35.31
CA ALA A 210 1.98 36.49 -35.81
C ALA A 210 0.77 37.40 -35.46
N TYR A 211 -0.33 36.81 -34.98
CA TYR A 211 -1.56 37.53 -34.62
C TYR A 211 -2.04 37.13 -33.22
N PRO A 212 -1.20 37.35 -32.17
CA PRO A 212 -1.49 36.88 -30.82
C PRO A 212 -2.79 37.47 -30.24
N GLU A 213 -3.22 38.65 -30.73
CA GLU A 213 -4.48 39.29 -30.32
C GLU A 213 -5.75 38.53 -30.72
N ARG A 214 -5.62 37.56 -31.65
CA ARG A 214 -6.72 36.67 -32.09
C ARG A 214 -6.74 35.32 -31.41
N ALA A 215 -5.75 35.05 -30.59
CA ALA A 215 -5.55 33.81 -29.87
C ALA A 215 -5.53 34.04 -28.34
N ALA A 216 -5.40 32.95 -27.58
CA ALA A 216 -5.15 33.02 -26.16
C ALA A 216 -4.18 31.89 -25.79
N ASN A 217 -2.95 32.26 -25.47
CA ASN A 217 -1.87 31.29 -25.32
C ASN A 217 -1.86 30.66 -23.89
N PRO A 218 -2.14 29.36 -23.74
CA PRO A 218 -2.12 28.70 -22.44
C PRO A 218 -0.71 28.37 -21.95
N ALA A 219 0.29 28.30 -22.83
CA ALA A 219 1.64 27.87 -22.50
C ALA A 219 2.35 28.77 -21.45
N PRO A 220 2.35 30.09 -21.55
CA PRO A 220 2.91 30.95 -20.51
C PRO A 220 2.14 30.86 -19.18
N VAL A 221 0.83 30.57 -19.23
CA VAL A 221 -0.03 30.51 -18.04
C VAL A 221 0.28 29.26 -17.25
N ILE A 222 0.34 28.08 -17.90
CA ILE A 222 0.70 26.83 -17.21
C ILE A 222 2.10 26.91 -16.61
N ALA A 223 3.07 27.49 -17.34
CA ALA A 223 4.44 27.65 -16.85
C ALA A 223 4.50 28.52 -15.58
N LYS A 224 3.76 29.66 -15.57
CA LYS A 224 3.68 30.54 -14.39
C LYS A 224 2.99 29.85 -13.21
N LEU A 225 1.91 29.13 -13.46
CA LEU A 225 1.20 28.40 -12.40
C LEU A 225 2.10 27.32 -11.79
N MET A 226 2.78 26.53 -12.61
CA MET A 226 3.70 25.50 -12.12
C MET A 226 4.86 26.10 -11.32
N ALA A 227 5.47 27.19 -11.79
CA ALA A 227 6.52 27.87 -11.02
C ALA A 227 6.00 28.38 -9.67
N ARG A 228 4.82 29.03 -9.64
CA ARG A 228 4.19 29.51 -8.38
C ARG A 228 3.93 28.39 -7.39
N LEU A 229 3.40 27.23 -7.85
CA LEU A 229 3.14 26.09 -7.00
C LEU A 229 4.44 25.44 -6.50
N ASN A 230 5.46 25.33 -7.36
CA ASN A 230 6.75 24.74 -7.02
C ASN A 230 7.55 25.59 -5.99
N ASP A 231 7.42 26.90 -6.07
CA ASP A 231 8.13 27.82 -5.17
C ASP A 231 7.47 27.92 -3.78
N HIS A 232 6.28 27.34 -3.61
CA HIS A 232 5.56 27.35 -2.33
C HIS A 232 6.09 26.28 -1.37
N VAL A 233 6.55 26.72 -0.22
CA VAL A 233 6.92 25.82 0.89
C VAL A 233 5.64 25.45 1.64
N LEU A 234 5.27 24.16 1.61
CA LEU A 234 4.05 23.66 2.27
C LEU A 234 4.20 23.68 3.80
N ASP A 235 5.33 23.19 4.30
CA ASP A 235 5.70 23.13 5.72
C ASP A 235 7.20 22.87 5.89
N GLU A 236 7.69 22.97 7.12
CA GLU A 236 9.09 22.67 7.49
C GLU A 236 9.26 21.25 8.08
N GLY A 237 8.24 20.41 8.01
CA GLY A 237 8.20 19.07 8.60
C GLY A 237 7.21 18.97 9.75
N TYR A 238 7.00 17.74 10.19
CA TYR A 238 6.12 17.40 11.31
C TYR A 238 6.82 16.33 12.16
N GLU A 239 6.43 16.18 13.43
CA GLU A 239 7.03 15.16 14.30
C GLU A 239 7.02 13.79 13.62
N ASN A 240 8.20 13.17 13.49
CA ASN A 240 8.45 11.89 12.79
C ASN A 240 8.16 11.88 11.28
N PHE A 241 7.93 13.05 10.65
CA PHE A 241 7.73 13.17 9.22
C PHE A 241 8.69 14.19 8.58
N PRO A 242 9.18 13.90 7.37
CA PRO A 242 9.86 14.93 6.59
C PRO A 242 8.88 16.03 6.16
N PRO A 243 9.37 17.17 5.69
CA PRO A 243 8.54 18.19 5.05
C PRO A 243 7.67 17.61 3.93
N SER A 244 6.46 18.16 3.79
CA SER A 244 5.62 17.88 2.64
C SER A 244 6.26 18.43 1.38
N ASN A 245 6.15 17.69 0.27
CA ASN A 245 6.73 18.10 -0.99
C ASN A 245 5.72 18.01 -2.14
N LEU A 246 5.84 18.94 -3.09
CA LEU A 246 5.11 18.97 -4.34
C LEU A 246 6.09 18.67 -5.47
N GLU A 247 5.76 17.66 -6.31
CA GLU A 247 6.54 17.30 -7.48
C GLU A 247 5.69 17.46 -8.76
N ILE A 248 6.17 18.25 -9.69
CA ILE A 248 5.56 18.36 -11.01
C ILE A 248 6.06 17.21 -11.87
N THR A 249 5.15 16.29 -12.24
CA THR A 249 5.51 15.07 -12.95
C THR A 249 5.48 15.19 -14.47
N THR A 250 4.69 16.14 -15.00
CA THR A 250 4.70 16.48 -16.43
C THR A 250 4.14 17.86 -16.68
N ILE A 251 4.64 18.54 -17.71
CA ILE A 251 4.02 19.69 -18.36
C ILE A 251 3.97 19.35 -19.85
N ASP A 252 2.76 19.22 -20.39
CA ASP A 252 2.55 18.73 -21.74
C ASP A 252 1.69 19.71 -22.55
N ILE A 253 2.23 20.16 -23.68
CA ILE A 253 1.55 21.05 -24.61
C ILE A 253 1.35 20.34 -25.94
N GLY A 254 2.25 19.42 -26.32
CA GLY A 254 2.15 18.56 -27.50
C GLY A 254 1.99 19.29 -28.81
N ASN A 255 2.44 20.59 -28.91
CA ASN A 255 2.27 21.40 -30.08
C ASN A 255 3.37 21.14 -31.12
N PRO A 256 3.08 20.44 -32.24
CA PRO A 256 4.10 20.10 -33.23
C PRO A 256 4.44 21.26 -34.20
N ALA A 257 3.64 22.35 -34.19
CA ALA A 257 3.77 23.45 -35.16
C ALA A 257 4.41 24.69 -34.54
N THR A 258 5.43 25.23 -35.19
CA THR A 258 6.20 26.41 -34.71
C THR A 258 5.47 27.73 -34.85
N ASN A 259 4.44 27.78 -35.69
CA ASN A 259 3.70 29.01 -36.05
C ASN A 259 2.25 29.02 -35.53
N ILE A 260 1.90 28.07 -34.64
CA ILE A 260 0.56 27.94 -34.04
C ILE A 260 0.66 28.15 -32.54
N ILE A 261 -0.20 29.00 -31.97
CA ILE A 261 -0.49 29.06 -30.53
C ILE A 261 -1.41 27.89 -30.21
N PRO A 262 -1.11 27.04 -29.21
CA PRO A 262 -1.91 25.86 -28.88
C PRO A 262 -3.28 26.23 -28.27
N ALA A 263 -4.25 25.30 -28.36
CA ALA A 263 -5.58 25.47 -27.78
C ALA A 263 -5.63 25.16 -26.29
N GLN A 264 -4.70 24.32 -25.79
CA GLN A 264 -4.62 23.96 -24.40
C GLN A 264 -3.18 23.60 -23.98
N ALA A 265 -2.94 23.61 -22.67
CA ALA A 265 -1.73 23.09 -22.04
C ALA A 265 -2.13 22.33 -20.77
N THR A 266 -1.46 21.22 -20.50
CA THR A 266 -1.74 20.37 -19.35
C THR A 266 -0.52 20.19 -18.46
N ALA A 267 -0.75 19.92 -17.17
CA ALA A 267 0.29 19.51 -16.24
C ALA A 267 -0.25 18.49 -15.25
N ARG A 268 0.64 17.72 -14.64
CA ARG A 268 0.34 16.84 -13.51
C ARG A 268 1.34 17.10 -12.40
N LEU A 269 0.86 17.02 -11.17
CA LEU A 269 1.68 17.08 -9.98
C LEU A 269 1.21 16.05 -8.95
N ASN A 270 2.10 15.69 -8.03
CA ASN A 270 1.80 14.91 -6.84
C ASN A 270 2.31 15.65 -5.62
N ILE A 271 1.50 15.67 -4.56
CA ILE A 271 1.89 16.18 -3.25
C ILE A 271 1.97 15.02 -2.28
N ARG A 272 3.13 14.84 -1.64
CA ARG A 272 3.30 13.98 -0.48
C ARG A 272 3.26 14.84 0.77
N PHE A 273 2.28 14.61 1.65
CA PHE A 273 2.03 15.51 2.77
C PHE A 273 2.01 14.76 4.11
N ASN A 274 2.48 15.45 5.14
CA ASN A 274 2.48 14.99 6.53
C ASN A 274 1.17 15.40 7.24
N PRO A 275 0.95 15.01 8.52
CA PRO A 275 -0.31 15.29 9.23
C PRO A 275 -0.62 16.77 9.52
N SER A 276 0.28 17.72 9.19
CA SER A 276 -0.05 19.15 9.27
C SER A 276 -1.02 19.60 8.19
N HIS A 277 -1.23 18.76 7.16
CA HIS A 277 -2.17 18.99 6.07
C HIS A 277 -3.22 17.87 5.98
N THR A 278 -4.33 18.21 5.34
CA THR A 278 -5.32 17.25 4.84
C THR A 278 -5.42 17.35 3.32
N GLY A 279 -5.86 16.27 2.66
CA GLY A 279 -6.09 16.30 1.21
C GLY A 279 -7.03 17.43 0.81
N ASP A 280 -8.13 17.63 1.54
CA ASP A 280 -9.11 18.69 1.27
C ASP A 280 -8.49 20.09 1.40
N ALA A 281 -7.68 20.35 2.41
CA ALA A 281 -7.01 21.64 2.59
C ALA A 281 -6.04 21.96 1.43
N LEU A 282 -5.32 20.94 0.95
CA LEU A 282 -4.42 21.08 -0.20
C LEU A 282 -5.19 21.26 -1.52
N ILE A 283 -6.31 20.57 -1.70
CA ILE A 283 -7.22 20.77 -2.83
C ILE A 283 -7.74 22.22 -2.85
N ASP A 284 -8.19 22.73 -1.71
CA ASP A 284 -8.64 24.11 -1.59
C ASP A 284 -7.53 25.11 -1.89
N TRP A 285 -6.30 24.85 -1.44
CA TRP A 285 -5.15 25.69 -1.77
C TRP A 285 -4.88 25.69 -3.27
N LEU A 286 -4.81 24.53 -3.94
CA LEU A 286 -4.59 24.40 -5.37
C LEU A 286 -5.68 25.12 -6.17
N ASN A 287 -6.94 24.98 -5.78
CA ASN A 287 -8.06 25.67 -6.42
C ASN A 287 -7.98 27.20 -6.27
N ARG A 288 -7.54 27.72 -5.11
CA ARG A 288 -7.31 29.14 -4.91
C ARG A 288 -6.19 29.68 -5.81
N GLU A 289 -5.07 28.97 -5.93
CA GLU A 289 -3.96 29.38 -6.79
C GLU A 289 -4.35 29.39 -8.27
N ALA A 290 -5.07 28.36 -8.72
CA ALA A 290 -5.60 28.30 -10.08
C ALA A 290 -6.63 29.42 -10.34
N GLY A 291 -7.53 29.70 -9.39
CA GLY A 291 -8.49 30.79 -9.47
C GLY A 291 -7.84 32.17 -9.55
N ALA A 292 -6.78 32.39 -8.77
CA ALA A 292 -5.98 33.62 -8.85
C ALA A 292 -5.31 33.76 -10.22
N MET A 293 -4.70 32.70 -10.75
CA MET A 293 -4.09 32.71 -12.09
C MET A 293 -5.13 32.92 -13.18
N GLN A 294 -6.32 32.35 -13.06
CA GLN A 294 -7.43 32.56 -13.98
C GLN A 294 -7.89 34.04 -13.96
N ALA A 295 -7.97 34.68 -12.80
CA ALA A 295 -8.30 36.10 -12.67
C ALA A 295 -7.23 37.00 -13.28
N GLU A 296 -5.95 36.64 -13.10
CA GLU A 296 -4.81 37.39 -13.68
C GLU A 296 -4.77 37.33 -15.23
N THR A 297 -5.12 36.16 -15.80
CA THR A 297 -4.88 35.88 -17.21
C THR A 297 -6.13 35.86 -18.09
N GLY A 298 -7.31 35.73 -17.47
CA GLY A 298 -8.59 35.57 -18.15
C GLY A 298 -8.79 34.21 -18.82
N LEU A 299 -7.83 33.25 -18.66
CA LEU A 299 -7.95 31.91 -19.22
C LEU A 299 -8.60 30.97 -18.20
N GLN A 300 -9.51 30.12 -18.67
CA GLN A 300 -10.10 29.07 -17.84
C GLN A 300 -9.04 28.04 -17.46
N ILE A 301 -9.03 27.66 -16.17
CA ILE A 301 -8.17 26.61 -15.63
C ILE A 301 -9.06 25.60 -14.93
N THR A 302 -8.93 24.33 -15.28
CA THR A 302 -9.66 23.23 -14.65
C THR A 302 -8.68 22.31 -13.94
N LEU A 303 -9.07 21.85 -12.73
CA LEU A 303 -8.32 20.90 -11.93
C LEU A 303 -9.16 19.67 -11.67
N GLU A 304 -8.50 18.52 -11.73
CA GLU A 304 -9.04 17.25 -11.27
C GLU A 304 -8.11 16.71 -10.18
N HIS A 305 -8.67 16.19 -9.08
CA HIS A 305 -7.91 15.77 -7.93
C HIS A 305 -8.21 14.33 -7.54
N LEU A 306 -7.18 13.62 -7.07
CA LEU A 306 -7.31 12.31 -6.47
C LEU A 306 -6.42 12.24 -5.23
N CYS A 307 -7.02 12.34 -4.04
CA CYS A 307 -6.35 12.01 -2.79
C CYS A 307 -6.42 10.48 -2.60
N SER A 308 -5.30 9.80 -2.77
CA SER A 308 -5.22 8.35 -2.63
C SER A 308 -5.11 7.90 -1.17
N GLY A 309 -4.81 8.80 -0.25
CA GLY A 309 -4.77 8.55 1.20
C GLY A 309 -4.36 9.77 1.99
N GLU A 310 -4.91 9.89 3.18
CA GLU A 310 -4.50 10.86 4.18
C GLU A 310 -3.21 10.42 4.89
N ALA A 311 -2.45 11.38 5.42
CA ALA A 311 -1.35 11.08 6.31
C ALA A 311 -1.85 10.48 7.63
N PHE A 312 -1.09 9.56 8.20
CA PHE A 312 -1.40 9.00 9.51
C PHE A 312 -0.14 8.64 10.30
N LEU A 313 -0.29 8.60 11.61
CA LEU A 313 0.70 8.13 12.57
C LEU A 313 0.01 7.22 13.58
N THR A 314 0.57 6.07 13.85
CA THR A 314 0.26 5.27 15.03
C THR A 314 1.19 5.73 16.15
N GLU A 315 0.60 6.30 17.18
CA GLU A 315 1.33 6.87 18.31
C GLU A 315 2.15 5.80 19.05
N PRO A 316 3.32 6.18 19.60
CA PRO A 316 4.08 5.31 20.48
C PRO A 316 3.21 4.79 21.63
N GLY A 317 3.30 3.48 21.92
CA GLY A 317 2.50 2.85 22.97
C GLY A 317 2.69 1.35 23.02
N ALA A 318 1.91 0.68 23.86
CA ALA A 318 2.07 -0.74 24.16
C ALA A 318 2.15 -1.63 22.92
N PHE A 319 1.36 -1.35 21.87
CA PHE A 319 1.38 -2.12 20.63
C PHE A 319 2.69 -1.96 19.85
N VAL A 320 3.13 -0.70 19.63
CA VAL A 320 4.38 -0.43 18.89
C VAL A 320 5.58 -0.99 19.66
N GLU A 321 5.62 -0.80 20.97
CA GLU A 321 6.68 -1.35 21.82
C GLU A 321 6.68 -2.87 21.82
N ALA A 322 5.51 -3.52 21.87
CA ALA A 322 5.40 -4.97 21.81
C ALA A 322 6.02 -5.52 20.51
N VAL A 323 5.74 -4.87 19.38
CA VAL A 323 6.29 -5.28 18.09
C VAL A 323 7.80 -5.01 18.02
N GLN A 324 8.27 -3.85 18.50
CA GLN A 324 9.72 -3.56 18.53
C GLN A 324 10.49 -4.54 19.40
N ASP A 325 9.99 -4.88 20.57
CA ASP A 325 10.63 -5.85 21.48
C ASP A 325 10.62 -7.27 20.89
N ALA A 326 9.54 -7.66 20.21
CA ALA A 326 9.46 -8.95 19.53
C ALA A 326 10.51 -9.06 18.40
N VAL A 327 10.65 -8.02 17.59
CA VAL A 327 11.68 -7.96 16.53
C VAL A 327 13.07 -8.01 17.15
N GLU A 328 13.34 -7.21 18.19
CA GLU A 328 14.64 -7.19 18.87
C GLU A 328 15.00 -8.55 19.45
N ALA A 329 14.05 -9.24 20.07
CA ALA A 329 14.27 -10.55 20.65
C ALA A 329 14.67 -11.63 19.62
N VAL A 330 14.16 -11.55 18.38
CA VAL A 330 14.40 -12.57 17.34
C VAL A 330 15.50 -12.13 16.37
N ALA A 331 15.44 -10.90 15.86
CA ALA A 331 16.39 -10.38 14.87
C ALA A 331 17.64 -9.73 15.48
N GLY A 332 17.71 -9.62 16.83
CA GLY A 332 18.85 -9.06 17.56
C GLY A 332 19.03 -7.54 17.36
N ARG A 333 17.99 -6.85 16.87
CA ARG A 333 18.00 -5.40 16.65
C ARG A 333 16.63 -4.81 16.89
N ARG A 334 16.60 -3.64 17.54
CA ARG A 334 15.37 -2.86 17.70
C ARG A 334 15.07 -2.10 16.41
N PRO A 335 13.91 -2.28 15.78
CA PRO A 335 13.59 -1.59 14.54
C PRO A 335 13.41 -0.09 14.75
N GLU A 336 13.84 0.69 13.75
CA GLU A 336 13.48 2.10 13.65
C GLU A 336 11.97 2.22 13.35
N ALA A 337 11.27 3.07 14.10
CA ALA A 337 9.90 3.45 13.80
C ALA A 337 9.90 4.60 12.78
N SER A 338 9.43 4.34 11.56
CA SER A 338 9.57 5.24 10.42
C SER A 338 8.21 5.57 9.78
N THR A 339 8.14 6.74 9.15
CA THR A 339 6.99 7.21 8.37
C THR A 339 7.31 7.39 6.88
N THR A 340 8.52 6.96 6.47
CA THR A 340 9.01 7.11 5.09
C THR A 340 8.40 6.05 4.16
N GLY A 341 8.47 6.31 2.85
CA GLY A 341 8.03 5.38 1.78
C GLY A 341 6.75 5.79 1.08
N GLY A 342 6.20 4.85 0.32
CA GLY A 342 4.94 5.01 -0.42
C GLY A 342 3.71 4.95 0.47
N THR A 343 2.53 4.88 -0.12
CA THR A 343 1.28 4.57 0.57
C THR A 343 1.10 3.05 0.68
N SER A 344 0.29 2.61 1.64
CA SER A 344 -0.12 1.21 1.80
C SER A 344 -1.56 1.15 2.32
N ASP A 345 -2.14 -0.03 2.40
CA ASP A 345 -3.49 -0.23 2.91
C ASP A 345 -3.66 0.07 4.41
N ALA A 346 -2.56 0.24 5.14
CA ALA A 346 -2.58 0.76 6.52
C ALA A 346 -3.35 2.08 6.62
N ARG A 347 -3.35 2.91 5.55
CA ARG A 347 -4.13 4.16 5.45
C ARG A 347 -5.64 3.99 5.64
N PHE A 348 -6.18 2.83 5.30
CA PHE A 348 -7.60 2.52 5.49
C PHE A 348 -7.86 1.85 6.83
N ILE A 349 -6.97 0.92 7.23
CA ILE A 349 -7.10 0.10 8.45
C ILE A 349 -7.02 0.96 9.72
N ARG A 350 -6.27 2.07 9.67
CA ARG A 350 -6.20 3.04 10.78
C ARG A 350 -7.55 3.57 11.27
N ALA A 351 -8.58 3.47 10.45
CA ALA A 351 -9.94 3.86 10.83
C ALA A 351 -10.58 2.88 11.82
N LEU A 352 -10.07 1.65 11.92
CA LEU A 352 -10.56 0.61 12.84
C LEU A 352 -9.71 0.48 14.09
N CYS A 353 -8.38 0.56 13.96
CA CYS A 353 -7.45 0.24 15.06
C CYS A 353 -6.06 0.87 14.83
N PRO A 354 -5.19 0.88 15.86
CA PRO A 354 -3.76 1.11 15.69
C PRO A 354 -3.17 0.11 14.68
N VAL A 355 -2.37 0.63 13.73
CA VAL A 355 -1.80 -0.17 12.64
C VAL A 355 -0.34 0.19 12.42
N LEU A 356 0.48 -0.80 12.17
CA LEU A 356 1.87 -0.64 11.73
C LEU A 356 2.21 -1.65 10.64
N GLU A 357 3.34 -1.42 9.95
CA GLU A 357 3.80 -2.34 8.92
C GLU A 357 5.11 -2.98 9.37
N LEU A 358 5.19 -4.28 9.19
CA LEU A 358 6.37 -5.10 9.48
C LEU A 358 6.46 -6.23 8.45
N GLY A 359 7.56 -6.32 7.73
CA GLY A 359 7.77 -7.38 6.74
C GLY A 359 9.20 -7.47 6.23
N LEU A 360 9.33 -8.12 5.08
CA LEU A 360 10.60 -8.47 4.43
C LEU A 360 11.42 -7.23 4.01
N VAL A 361 12.64 -7.48 3.53
CA VAL A 361 13.50 -6.45 2.97
C VAL A 361 13.05 -6.08 1.56
N GLY A 362 12.62 -4.82 1.38
CA GLY A 362 11.95 -4.34 0.16
C GLY A 362 12.85 -4.07 -1.05
N GLN A 363 14.13 -4.45 -1.04
CA GLN A 363 15.09 -4.02 -2.07
C GLN A 363 14.81 -4.51 -3.48
N THR A 364 14.10 -5.63 -3.65
CA THR A 364 13.80 -6.22 -4.97
C THR A 364 12.33 -6.12 -5.37
N MET A 365 11.47 -5.49 -4.54
CA MET A 365 10.06 -5.31 -4.86
C MET A 365 9.89 -4.57 -6.19
N HIS A 366 8.90 -4.95 -6.98
CA HIS A 366 8.56 -4.41 -8.31
C HIS A 366 9.66 -4.55 -9.38
N GLN A 367 10.80 -5.15 -9.05
CA GLN A 367 11.89 -5.36 -10.01
C GLN A 367 11.74 -6.71 -10.75
N ILE A 368 12.45 -6.82 -11.86
CA ILE A 368 12.74 -8.12 -12.48
C ILE A 368 13.63 -8.90 -11.53
N ASP A 369 13.45 -10.23 -11.47
CA ASP A 369 14.11 -11.09 -10.51
C ASP A 369 13.85 -10.70 -9.04
N GLU A 370 12.61 -10.27 -8.76
CA GLU A 370 12.14 -10.16 -7.39
C GLU A 370 12.37 -11.46 -6.63
N ARG A 371 12.95 -11.37 -5.44
CA ARG A 371 13.42 -12.56 -4.71
C ARG A 371 13.57 -12.32 -3.22
N VAL A 372 13.51 -13.39 -2.47
CA VAL A 372 13.71 -13.39 -1.01
C VAL A 372 14.59 -14.59 -0.61
N PRO A 373 15.59 -14.42 0.27
CA PRO A 373 16.27 -15.55 0.91
C PRO A 373 15.28 -16.40 1.72
N THR A 374 15.26 -17.72 1.55
CA THR A 374 14.33 -18.59 2.30
C THR A 374 14.52 -18.47 3.80
N ALA A 375 15.75 -18.26 4.26
CA ALA A 375 16.06 -18.01 5.67
C ALA A 375 15.41 -16.72 6.23
N GLU A 376 15.13 -15.72 5.39
CA GLU A 376 14.41 -14.52 5.81
C GLU A 376 12.91 -14.81 6.04
N LEU A 377 12.29 -15.68 5.24
CA LEU A 377 10.92 -16.14 5.46
C LEU A 377 10.79 -16.88 6.80
N GLU A 378 11.76 -17.77 7.10
CA GLU A 378 11.81 -18.49 8.37
C GLU A 378 12.01 -17.52 9.55
N THR A 379 12.93 -16.56 9.41
CA THR A 379 13.20 -15.56 10.46
C THR A 379 11.98 -14.65 10.66
N LEU A 380 11.34 -14.18 9.58
CA LEU A 380 10.13 -13.36 9.67
C LEU A 380 8.99 -14.16 10.35
N THR A 381 8.86 -15.44 10.06
CA THR A 381 7.91 -16.34 10.76
C THR A 381 8.16 -16.36 12.26
N ALA A 382 9.41 -16.48 12.69
CA ALA A 382 9.77 -16.44 14.11
C ALA A 382 9.50 -15.07 14.75
N VAL A 383 9.77 -13.97 14.01
CA VAL A 383 9.43 -12.61 14.44
C VAL A 383 7.93 -12.47 14.61
N TYR A 384 7.12 -12.87 13.62
CA TYR A 384 5.67 -12.77 13.69
C TYR A 384 5.07 -13.63 14.82
N ARG A 385 5.62 -14.81 15.02
CA ARG A 385 5.24 -15.64 16.17
C ARG A 385 5.46 -14.87 17.49
N ARG A 386 6.66 -14.28 17.66
CA ARG A 386 6.99 -13.50 18.85
C ARG A 386 6.13 -12.24 18.97
N VAL A 387 5.77 -11.59 17.86
CA VAL A 387 4.81 -10.47 17.84
C VAL A 387 3.47 -10.89 18.40
N ILE A 388 2.90 -12.03 17.94
CA ILE A 388 1.62 -12.54 18.44
C ILE A 388 1.69 -12.75 19.94
N GLU A 389 2.72 -13.45 20.44
CA GLU A 389 2.92 -13.74 21.87
C GLU A 389 3.00 -12.42 22.68
N THR A 390 3.88 -11.48 22.27
CA THR A 390 4.15 -10.26 23.02
C THR A 390 2.96 -9.28 23.00
N VAL A 391 2.23 -9.23 21.89
CA VAL A 391 1.02 -8.38 21.80
C VAL A 391 -0.06 -8.87 22.74
N PHE A 392 -0.31 -10.19 22.80
CA PHE A 392 -1.29 -10.76 23.75
C PHE A 392 -0.85 -10.67 25.22
N GLU A 393 0.43 -10.52 25.50
CA GLU A 393 0.93 -10.25 26.85
C GLU A 393 0.68 -8.80 27.30
N ARG A 394 0.53 -7.82 26.34
CA ARG A 394 0.50 -6.39 26.64
C ARG A 394 -0.82 -5.68 26.38
N LEU A 395 -1.67 -6.23 25.52
CA LEU A 395 -3.01 -5.69 25.22
C LEU A 395 -4.10 -6.49 25.94
#